data_215cafbeebef6be82e1c102e8f8230d2
#
_entry.id   215cafbeebef6be82e1c102e8f8230d2
#
_cell.length_a   1.000
_cell.length_b   1.000
_cell.length_c   1.000
_cell.angle_alpha   90.00
_cell.angle_beta   90.00
_cell.angle_gamma   90.00
#
_symmetry.space_group_name_H-M   'P 1'
#
loop_
_entity.id
_entity.type
_entity.pdbx_description
1 polymer ?
#
loop_
_entity_poly.entity_id
_entity_poly.type
_entity_poly.pdbx_seq_one_letter_code
_entity_poly.pdbx_strand_id
1 'polypeptide(L)'
;METLAHLVALRRHCEDLRDGTHGGVAPRAEKEQLFERAVELIDPVARQTLAEVDEALLEHSGEIGDDGLSRSSDGTLSRTWTLTWPEQRDRKLDPVTLAAWFGGGFHHPHLRGTTVRDWPLNVYDEQDARDLLPVLRGIVTADLHNLVFQADWRIIPAVRR
;
A
#
# COMPACT_ATOMS: atom_id res chain seq x y z
N MET A 1 -20.63 -11.04 16.27
CA MET A 1 -19.38 -10.24 16.24
C MET A 1 -18.90 -10.23 14.80
N GLU A 2 -18.82 -9.07 14.21
CA GLU A 2 -18.35 -8.93 12.84
C GLU A 2 -16.86 -9.31 12.78
N THR A 3 -16.53 -10.26 11.91
CA THR A 3 -15.15 -10.72 11.79
C THR A 3 -14.40 -9.72 10.90
N LEU A 4 -13.39 -9.06 11.45
CA LEU A 4 -12.61 -8.06 10.73
C LEU A 4 -11.81 -8.70 9.59
N ALA A 5 -11.98 -8.19 8.38
CA ALA A 5 -11.41 -8.78 7.14
C ALA A 5 -9.89 -8.99 7.22
N HIS A 6 -9.15 -8.04 7.79
CA HIS A 6 -7.70 -8.15 7.95
C HIS A 6 -7.27 -9.27 8.90
N LEU A 7 -8.07 -9.59 9.92
CA LEU A 7 -7.80 -10.73 10.82
C LEU A 7 -8.14 -12.07 10.15
N VAL A 8 -9.16 -12.10 9.30
CA VAL A 8 -9.47 -13.27 8.47
C VAL A 8 -8.31 -13.57 7.52
N ALA A 9 -7.81 -12.53 6.84
CA ALA A 9 -6.67 -12.66 5.94
C ALA A 9 -5.40 -13.13 6.67
N LEU A 10 -5.11 -12.56 7.83
CA LEU A 10 -3.98 -12.96 8.65
C LEU A 10 -4.11 -14.41 9.12
N ARG A 11 -5.29 -14.81 9.60
CA ARG A 11 -5.56 -16.17 10.03
C ARG A 11 -5.32 -17.17 8.90
N ARG A 12 -5.87 -16.91 7.71
CA ARG A 12 -5.66 -17.75 6.52
C ARG A 12 -4.16 -17.88 6.20
N HIS A 13 -3.43 -16.78 6.27
CA HIS A 13 -1.98 -16.79 6.06
C HIS A 13 -1.25 -17.68 7.08
N CYS A 14 -1.63 -17.61 8.36
CA CYS A 14 -1.06 -18.46 9.40
C CYS A 14 -1.42 -19.94 9.21
N GLU A 15 -2.66 -20.23 8.77
CA GLU A 15 -3.10 -21.59 8.45
C GLU A 15 -2.28 -22.16 7.28
N ASP A 16 -2.03 -21.37 6.24
CA ASP A 16 -1.20 -21.77 5.10
C ASP A 16 0.26 -22.05 5.52
N LEU A 17 0.81 -21.26 6.44
CA LEU A 17 2.13 -21.51 7.01
C LEU A 17 2.17 -22.83 7.77
N ARG A 18 1.16 -23.08 8.63
CA ARG A 18 1.05 -24.32 9.41
C ARG A 18 0.98 -25.55 8.51
N ASP A 19 0.18 -25.47 7.45
CA ASP A 19 -0.13 -26.59 6.57
C ASP A 19 0.90 -26.79 5.44
N GLY A 20 1.90 -25.91 5.36
CA GLY A 20 2.92 -25.93 4.30
C GLY A 20 2.40 -25.51 2.93
N THR A 21 1.22 -24.89 2.87
CA THR A 21 0.61 -24.38 1.64
C THR A 21 0.94 -22.91 1.37
N HIS A 22 1.74 -22.32 2.24
CA HIS A 22 2.18 -20.95 2.12
C HIS A 22 2.93 -20.71 0.81
N GLY A 23 2.44 -19.77 0.02
CA GLY A 23 2.95 -19.52 -1.31
C GLY A 23 2.38 -20.47 -2.36
N GLY A 24 1.52 -21.41 -1.95
CA GLY A 24 0.80 -22.33 -2.82
C GLY A 24 1.67 -23.29 -3.59
N VAL A 25 1.03 -24.24 -4.24
CA VAL A 25 1.64 -25.16 -5.20
C VAL A 25 1.73 -24.53 -6.58
N ALA A 26 1.17 -23.32 -6.77
CA ALA A 26 1.17 -22.62 -8.05
C ALA A 26 2.59 -22.19 -8.46
N PRO A 27 2.94 -22.34 -9.75
CA PRO A 27 4.21 -21.85 -10.27
C PRO A 27 4.31 -20.33 -10.16
N ARG A 28 5.53 -19.83 -10.13
CA ARG A 28 5.81 -18.38 -10.01
C ARG A 28 5.04 -17.54 -11.03
N ALA A 29 4.96 -18.00 -12.28
CA ALA A 29 4.26 -17.29 -13.34
C ALA A 29 2.77 -17.07 -13.05
N GLU A 30 2.09 -18.05 -12.48
CA GLU A 30 0.67 -17.91 -12.07
C GLU A 30 0.52 -16.93 -10.90
N LYS A 31 1.45 -16.97 -9.94
CA LYS A 31 1.46 -16.02 -8.82
C LYS A 31 1.69 -14.58 -9.29
N GLU A 32 2.55 -14.39 -10.28
CA GLU A 32 2.79 -13.07 -10.87
C GLU A 32 1.54 -12.54 -11.60
N GLN A 33 0.81 -13.40 -12.31
CA GLN A 33 -0.48 -13.01 -12.93
C GLN A 33 -1.52 -12.63 -11.89
N LEU A 34 -1.60 -13.37 -10.77
CA LEU A 34 -2.46 -13.01 -9.65
C LEU A 34 -2.06 -11.68 -9.02
N PHE A 35 -0.77 -11.41 -8.90
CA PHE A 35 -0.27 -10.14 -8.41
C PHE A 35 -0.62 -8.97 -9.36
N GLU A 36 -0.42 -9.14 -10.66
CA GLU A 36 -0.81 -8.15 -11.67
C GLU A 36 -2.29 -7.80 -11.56
N ARG A 37 -3.15 -8.82 -11.44
CA ARG A 37 -4.58 -8.61 -11.22
C ARG A 37 -4.86 -7.92 -9.88
N ALA A 38 -4.18 -8.30 -8.81
CA ALA A 38 -4.37 -7.69 -7.50
C ALA A 38 -4.05 -6.19 -7.52
N VAL A 39 -2.97 -5.77 -8.17
CA VAL A 39 -2.62 -4.35 -8.25
C VAL A 39 -3.61 -3.53 -9.07
N GLU A 40 -4.24 -4.12 -10.09
CA GLU A 40 -5.34 -3.47 -10.82
C GLU A 40 -6.59 -3.32 -9.94
N LEU A 41 -6.93 -4.32 -9.16
CA LEU A 41 -8.06 -4.28 -8.23
C LEU A 41 -7.83 -3.26 -7.10
N ILE A 42 -6.59 -3.09 -6.65
CA ILE A 42 -6.22 -2.15 -5.58
C ILE A 42 -6.15 -0.71 -6.08
N ASP A 43 -5.85 -0.47 -7.34
CA ASP A 43 -5.63 0.89 -7.87
C ASP A 43 -6.69 1.90 -7.43
N PRO A 44 -8.00 1.67 -7.61
CA PRO A 44 -9.00 2.63 -7.18
C PRO A 44 -9.03 2.86 -5.66
N VAL A 45 -8.75 1.82 -4.87
CA VAL A 45 -8.74 1.91 -3.39
C VAL A 45 -7.51 2.66 -2.89
N ALA A 46 -6.35 2.44 -3.52
CA ALA A 46 -5.13 3.18 -3.23
C ALA A 46 -5.30 4.68 -3.54
N ARG A 47 -5.84 5.00 -4.72
CA ARG A 47 -6.14 6.39 -5.10
C ARG A 47 -7.14 7.05 -4.17
N GLN A 48 -8.20 6.34 -3.79
CA GLN A 48 -9.17 6.84 -2.81
C GLN A 48 -8.49 7.19 -1.48
N THR A 49 -7.65 6.30 -0.97
CA THR A 49 -6.94 6.52 0.30
C THR A 49 -6.06 7.78 0.26
N LEU A 50 -5.32 7.98 -0.82
CA LEU A 50 -4.48 9.16 -0.99
C LEU A 50 -5.30 10.44 -1.19
N ALA A 51 -6.42 10.36 -1.93
CA ALA A 51 -7.32 11.48 -2.13
C ALA A 51 -8.00 11.93 -0.83
N GLU A 52 -8.35 11.00 0.05
CA GLU A 52 -8.90 11.33 1.38
C GLU A 52 -7.91 12.15 2.22
N VAL A 53 -6.62 11.84 2.16
CA VAL A 53 -5.57 12.62 2.84
C VAL A 53 -5.42 14.00 2.20
N ASP A 54 -5.43 14.08 0.87
CA ASP A 54 -5.34 15.35 0.16
C ASP A 54 -6.50 16.28 0.53
N GLU A 55 -7.72 15.77 0.53
CA GLU A 55 -8.90 16.53 0.91
C GLU A 55 -8.84 16.99 2.37
N ALA A 56 -8.53 16.08 3.30
CA ALA A 56 -8.61 16.36 4.72
C ALA A 56 -7.47 17.23 5.26
N LEU A 57 -6.26 17.09 4.71
CA LEU A 57 -5.03 17.64 5.29
C LEU A 57 -4.25 18.56 4.37
N LEU A 58 -4.33 18.37 3.05
CA LEU A 58 -3.50 19.10 2.09
C LEU A 58 -4.26 20.19 1.33
N GLU A 59 -5.54 20.40 1.64
CA GLU A 59 -6.39 21.43 1.03
C GLU A 59 -6.42 21.31 -0.51
N HIS A 60 -6.45 20.09 -1.04
CA HIS A 60 -6.42 19.76 -2.47
C HIS A 60 -5.17 20.26 -3.22
N SER A 61 -4.06 20.44 -2.52
CA SER A 61 -2.77 20.80 -3.14
C SER A 61 -1.92 19.60 -3.52
N GLY A 62 -2.41 18.38 -3.22
CA GLY A 62 -1.72 17.14 -3.48
C GLY A 62 -1.81 16.67 -4.93
N GLU A 63 -0.78 15.95 -5.35
CA GLU A 63 -0.72 15.27 -6.64
C GLU A 63 -0.50 13.76 -6.40
N ILE A 64 -1.40 12.95 -6.95
CA ILE A 64 -1.31 11.49 -6.89
C ILE A 64 -0.54 11.00 -8.11
N GLY A 65 0.61 10.36 -7.86
CA GLY A 65 1.42 9.71 -8.88
C GLY A 65 1.21 8.18 -8.87
N ASP A 66 1.50 7.56 -10.00
CA ASP A 66 1.41 6.12 -10.21
C ASP A 66 2.52 5.72 -11.19
N ASP A 67 3.45 4.89 -10.75
CA ASP A 67 4.57 4.45 -11.59
C ASP A 67 4.20 3.30 -12.55
N GLY A 68 2.99 2.76 -12.41
CA GLY A 68 2.59 1.56 -13.11
C GLY A 68 3.29 0.30 -12.61
N LEU A 69 2.93 -0.84 -13.19
CA LEU A 69 3.58 -2.11 -12.87
C LEU A 69 4.98 -2.15 -13.49
N SER A 70 5.98 -2.46 -12.69
CA SER A 70 7.38 -2.58 -13.12
C SER A 70 8.04 -3.86 -12.58
N ARG A 71 9.10 -4.28 -13.26
CA ARG A 71 9.96 -5.38 -12.84
C ARG A 71 11.38 -4.88 -12.67
N SER A 72 11.97 -5.09 -11.51
CA SER A 72 13.38 -4.78 -11.25
C SER A 72 14.31 -5.91 -11.70
N SER A 73 15.61 -5.63 -11.70
CA SER A 73 16.65 -6.57 -12.15
C SER A 73 16.73 -7.86 -11.33
N ASP A 74 16.30 -7.84 -10.07
CA ASP A 74 16.22 -9.00 -9.18
C ASP A 74 14.92 -9.82 -9.34
N GLY A 75 14.06 -9.45 -10.32
CA GLY A 75 12.79 -10.11 -10.59
C GLY A 75 11.62 -9.62 -9.73
N THR A 76 11.81 -8.65 -8.86
CA THR A 76 10.73 -8.07 -8.06
C THR A 76 9.74 -7.31 -8.94
N LEU A 77 8.45 -7.65 -8.83
CA LEU A 77 7.36 -6.89 -9.41
C LEU A 77 6.87 -5.86 -8.39
N SER A 78 6.58 -4.66 -8.83
CA SER A 78 6.03 -3.61 -7.97
C SER A 78 5.16 -2.61 -8.72
N ARG A 79 4.23 -2.02 -8.00
CA ARG A 79 3.48 -0.82 -8.39
C ARG A 79 3.40 0.11 -7.21
N THR A 80 3.66 1.39 -7.44
CA THR A 80 3.75 2.40 -6.39
C THR A 80 2.82 3.56 -6.70
N TRP A 81 2.00 3.94 -5.70
CA TRP A 81 1.20 5.15 -5.71
C TRP A 81 1.80 6.14 -4.72
N THR A 82 1.90 7.38 -5.11
CA THR A 82 2.51 8.44 -4.29
C THR A 82 1.58 9.62 -4.14
N LEU A 83 1.70 10.32 -3.02
CA LEU A 83 1.07 11.61 -2.79
C LEU A 83 2.17 12.62 -2.47
N THR A 84 2.30 13.63 -3.32
CA THR A 84 3.22 14.74 -3.16
C THR A 84 2.44 16.05 -3.06
N TRP A 85 3.02 17.05 -2.41
CA TRP A 85 2.44 18.37 -2.30
C TRP A 85 3.54 19.44 -2.16
N PRO A 86 3.25 20.74 -2.36
CA PRO A 86 4.27 21.78 -2.43
C PRO A 86 5.21 21.81 -1.22
N GLU A 87 4.68 21.78 -0.01
CA GLU A 87 5.47 21.90 1.21
C GLU A 87 6.40 20.69 1.42
N GLN A 88 5.94 19.51 1.04
CA GLN A 88 6.76 18.30 1.07
C GLN A 88 7.91 18.40 0.06
N ARG A 89 7.62 18.84 -1.17
CA ARG A 89 8.63 19.01 -2.23
C ARG A 89 9.65 20.08 -1.89
N ASP A 90 9.22 21.22 -1.38
CA ASP A 90 10.09 22.35 -1.04
C ASP A 90 11.12 21.97 0.04
N ARG A 91 10.75 21.08 0.93
CA ARG A 91 11.63 20.55 1.97
C ARG A 91 12.38 19.28 1.56
N LYS A 92 12.19 18.80 0.33
CA LYS A 92 12.83 17.59 -0.22
C LYS A 92 12.58 16.34 0.65
N LEU A 93 11.39 16.25 1.20
CA LEU A 93 10.95 15.09 1.97
C LEU A 93 10.46 13.99 1.03
N ASP A 94 10.49 12.74 1.52
CA ASP A 94 9.90 11.63 0.78
C ASP A 94 8.38 11.81 0.65
N PRO A 95 7.77 11.41 -0.47
CA PRO A 95 6.32 11.42 -0.61
C PRO A 95 5.67 10.40 0.32
N VAL A 96 4.39 10.58 0.60
CA VAL A 96 3.57 9.50 1.14
C VAL A 96 3.39 8.45 0.05
N THR A 97 3.64 7.21 0.38
CA THR A 97 3.74 6.13 -0.61
C THR A 97 2.89 4.93 -0.19
N LEU A 98 2.18 4.35 -1.14
CA LEU A 98 1.64 3.01 -1.07
C LEU A 98 2.34 2.18 -2.15
N ALA A 99 2.93 1.05 -1.77
CA ALA A 99 3.55 0.15 -2.72
C ALA A 99 3.05 -1.28 -2.54
N ALA A 100 2.64 -1.89 -3.63
CA ALA A 100 2.45 -3.32 -3.73
C ALA A 100 3.69 -3.92 -4.37
N TRP A 101 4.24 -4.97 -3.78
CA TRP A 101 5.46 -5.59 -4.28
C TRP A 101 5.47 -7.09 -4.09
N PHE A 102 6.09 -7.79 -5.05
CA PHE A 102 6.29 -9.23 -5.03
C PHE A 102 7.76 -9.52 -5.29
N GLY A 103 8.53 -9.69 -4.22
CA GLY A 103 9.96 -9.93 -4.28
C GLY A 103 10.32 -11.22 -4.99
N GLY A 104 11.44 -11.22 -5.72
CA GLY A 104 11.89 -12.37 -6.49
C GLY A 104 12.14 -13.63 -5.66
N GLY A 105 12.54 -13.47 -4.39
CA GLY A 105 12.76 -14.57 -3.44
C GLY A 105 11.60 -14.83 -2.49
N PHE A 106 10.46 -14.14 -2.63
CA PHE A 106 9.31 -14.28 -1.73
C PHE A 106 8.25 -15.21 -2.31
N HIS A 107 7.45 -15.82 -1.43
CA HIS A 107 6.39 -16.75 -1.80
C HIS A 107 5.03 -16.09 -2.02
N HIS A 108 4.86 -14.87 -1.54
CA HIS A 108 3.63 -14.07 -1.63
C HIS A 108 3.96 -12.58 -1.71
N PRO A 109 3.03 -11.77 -2.25
CA PRO A 109 3.22 -10.33 -2.33
C PRO A 109 2.89 -9.63 -1.01
N HIS A 110 3.37 -8.38 -0.91
CA HIS A 110 3.19 -7.51 0.25
C HIS A 110 2.75 -6.11 -0.16
N LEU A 111 2.17 -5.41 0.82
CA LEU A 111 1.97 -3.97 0.80
C LEU A 111 2.96 -3.31 1.76
N ARG A 112 3.36 -2.09 1.43
CA ARG A 112 4.14 -1.24 2.32
C ARG A 112 3.88 0.24 2.05
N GLY A 113 4.20 1.07 3.03
CA GLY A 113 4.39 2.50 2.87
C GLY A 113 5.87 2.86 2.82
N THR A 114 6.19 4.12 3.10
CA THR A 114 7.58 4.58 3.24
C THR A 114 8.20 4.07 4.54
N THR A 115 7.49 4.15 5.65
CA THR A 115 7.95 3.76 6.99
C THR A 115 7.25 2.50 7.53
N VAL A 116 6.06 2.19 7.04
CA VAL A 116 5.30 0.99 7.39
C VAL A 116 5.58 -0.11 6.38
N ARG A 117 5.98 -1.28 6.84
CA ARG A 117 6.44 -2.38 5.99
C ARG A 117 5.64 -3.66 6.16
N ASP A 118 5.62 -4.42 5.07
CA ASP A 118 5.39 -5.86 5.02
C ASP A 118 4.02 -6.33 5.51
N TRP A 119 2.98 -5.66 5.04
CA TRP A 119 1.62 -6.15 5.17
C TRP A 119 1.32 -7.18 4.06
N PRO A 120 0.81 -8.38 4.37
CA PRO A 120 0.50 -9.36 3.33
C PRO A 120 -0.58 -8.86 2.37
N LEU A 121 -0.36 -9.07 1.08
CA LEU A 121 -1.30 -8.71 0.04
C LEU A 121 -2.08 -9.95 -0.42
N ASN A 122 -3.35 -10.03 -0.01
CA ASN A 122 -4.28 -11.12 -0.35
C ASN A 122 -5.53 -10.53 -0.99
N VAL A 123 -5.46 -10.22 -2.27
CA VAL A 123 -6.56 -9.63 -3.03
C VAL A 123 -6.79 -10.46 -4.29
N TYR A 124 -7.99 -11.01 -4.42
CA TYR A 124 -8.40 -11.87 -5.52
C TYR A 124 -9.61 -11.33 -6.27
N ASP A 125 -10.38 -10.45 -5.63
CA ASP A 125 -11.55 -9.81 -6.20
C ASP A 125 -11.75 -8.38 -5.69
N GLU A 126 -12.79 -7.71 -6.17
CA GLU A 126 -13.10 -6.34 -5.79
C GLU A 126 -13.49 -6.19 -4.32
N GLN A 127 -14.09 -7.22 -3.72
CA GLN A 127 -14.45 -7.17 -2.30
C GLN A 127 -13.21 -7.22 -1.43
N ASP A 128 -12.26 -8.10 -1.75
CA ASP A 128 -10.97 -8.17 -1.06
C ASP A 128 -10.24 -6.82 -1.14
N ALA A 129 -10.27 -6.15 -2.30
CA ALA A 129 -9.67 -4.83 -2.47
C ALA A 129 -10.36 -3.77 -1.58
N ARG A 130 -11.68 -3.75 -1.52
CA ARG A 130 -12.42 -2.85 -0.62
C ARG A 130 -12.12 -3.12 0.85
N ASP A 131 -11.99 -4.37 1.23
CA ASP A 131 -11.68 -4.81 2.59
C ASP A 131 -10.28 -4.39 3.04
N LEU A 132 -9.38 -4.07 2.12
CA LEU A 132 -8.08 -3.49 2.42
C LEU A 132 -8.13 -2.00 2.77
N LEU A 133 -9.20 -1.30 2.50
CA LEU A 133 -9.28 0.15 2.71
C LEU A 133 -8.84 0.60 4.12
N PRO A 134 -9.28 -0.04 5.21
CA PRO A 134 -8.81 0.30 6.56
C PRO A 134 -7.30 0.12 6.74
N VAL A 135 -6.72 -0.90 6.11
CA VAL A 135 -5.26 -1.17 6.16
C VAL A 135 -4.49 -0.09 5.39
N LEU A 136 -4.92 0.25 4.18
CA LEU A 136 -4.29 1.30 3.37
C LEU A 136 -4.36 2.66 4.09
N ARG A 137 -5.50 3.00 4.68
CA ARG A 137 -5.66 4.19 5.52
C ARG A 137 -4.69 4.19 6.70
N GLY A 138 -4.54 3.06 7.38
CA GLY A 138 -3.59 2.90 8.48
C GLY A 138 -2.15 3.13 8.04
N ILE A 139 -1.74 2.54 6.92
CA ILE A 139 -0.38 2.70 6.35
C ILE A 139 -0.11 4.16 6.02
N VAL A 140 -0.99 4.80 5.27
CA VAL A 140 -0.82 6.21 4.84
C VAL A 140 -0.84 7.16 6.03
N THR A 141 -1.73 6.95 6.99
CA THR A 141 -1.81 7.78 8.20
C THR A 141 -0.56 7.65 9.05
N ALA A 142 -0.05 6.44 9.24
CA ALA A 142 1.17 6.20 9.99
C ALA A 142 2.40 6.82 9.30
N ASP A 143 2.51 6.68 7.98
CA ASP A 143 3.60 7.29 7.21
C ASP A 143 3.55 8.82 7.28
N LEU A 144 2.38 9.42 7.13
CA LEU A 144 2.23 10.87 7.24
C LEU A 144 2.56 11.38 8.65
N HIS A 145 2.10 10.66 9.69
CA HIS A 145 2.47 10.96 11.07
C HIS A 145 4.00 10.96 11.26
N ASN A 146 4.66 9.91 10.77
CA ASN A 146 6.12 9.78 10.89
C ASN A 146 6.85 10.87 10.12
N LEU A 147 6.37 11.23 8.94
CA LEU A 147 6.94 12.31 8.13
C LEU A 147 6.81 13.67 8.84
N VAL A 148 5.66 13.98 9.40
CA VAL A 148 5.43 15.21 10.18
C VAL A 148 6.32 15.26 11.42
N PHE A 149 6.45 14.14 12.13
CA PHE A 149 7.29 14.04 13.31
C PHE A 149 8.77 14.23 13.00
N GLN A 150 9.26 13.70 11.87
CA GLN A 150 10.65 13.84 11.43
C GLN A 150 10.96 15.24 10.88
N ALA A 151 10.00 15.88 10.26
CA ALA A 151 10.17 17.16 9.60
C ALA A 151 9.61 18.32 10.43
N ASP A 152 8.33 18.62 10.22
CA ASP A 152 7.63 19.75 10.88
C ASP A 152 6.13 19.66 10.55
N TRP A 153 5.27 20.07 11.49
CA TRP A 153 3.82 20.14 11.28
C TRP A 153 3.42 21.16 10.18
N ARG A 154 4.28 22.15 9.88
CA ARG A 154 4.02 23.18 8.87
C ARG A 154 3.96 22.67 7.45
N ILE A 155 4.37 21.40 7.22
CA ILE A 155 4.18 20.75 5.92
C ILE A 155 2.72 20.39 5.64
N ILE A 156 1.85 20.46 6.64
CA ILE A 156 0.42 20.14 6.52
C ILE A 156 -0.40 21.43 6.43
N PRO A 157 -0.92 21.77 5.23
CA PRO A 157 -1.67 23.02 5.02
C PRO A 157 -2.83 23.23 6.00
N ALA A 158 -3.64 22.21 6.25
CA ALA A 158 -4.84 22.31 7.08
C ALA A 158 -4.58 22.71 8.53
N VAL A 159 -3.36 22.55 9.06
CA VAL A 159 -3.04 22.91 10.46
C VAL A 159 -2.24 24.20 10.61
N ARG A 160 -2.01 24.91 9.51
CA ARG A 160 -1.27 26.19 9.53
C ARG A 160 -2.13 27.41 9.87
N ARG A 161 -3.43 27.24 10.02
CA ARG A 161 -4.39 28.33 10.33
C ARG A 161 -4.38 28.68 11.80
#